data_9ef9e54b15b580ab5f9d931be12fffef
#
_entry.id   9ef9e54b15b580ab5f9d931be12fffef
#
_cell.length_a   1.000
_cell.length_b   1.000
_cell.length_c   1.000
_cell.angle_alpha   90.00
_cell.angle_beta   90.00
_cell.angle_gamma   90.00
#
_symmetry.space_group_name_H-M   'P 1'
#
loop_
_entity.id
_entity.type
_entity.pdbx_description
1 polymer ?
#
loop_
_entity_poly.entity_id
_entity_poly.type
_entity_poly.pdbx_seq_one_letter_code
_entity_poly.pdbx_strand_id
1 'polypeptide(L)'
;MNAELKLSKFAKYAWFVLAFNILVIIWGVFLRASKSGDGCGQHWLTCNGEVIPSAPQLKTVIEYSHRLTSGLAFVMVLILLIWAFRKFVKGNAVRKTALISFIFIITEALVGAGLVLTGNTAETLTAARPFWMIGHLTNTFILLASLSLTAWFASGGKTFNFKAQPKVLLLLGLAILGVFFVGMSGSVAALSSMLFPSATLSEGFTKDFSETSHILLRLRVSHPILSVSVGVFLIFLAGWLKSKAKEIFWVNRWANILTILVLIQFASGALTLLTLSPIVMQIIHLFLADAVWISFVLLAASVLAEDKIFAKNNLQ
;
A
#
# COMPACT_ATOMS: atom_id res chain seq x y z
N MET A 1 28.76 19.86 4.48
CA MET A 1 29.34 19.62 3.14
C MET A 1 28.40 18.69 2.39
N ASN A 2 27.52 19.27 1.57
CA ASN A 2 26.48 18.53 0.84
C ASN A 2 27.12 17.90 -0.39
N ALA A 3 27.65 16.68 -0.24
CA ALA A 3 27.87 15.84 -1.41
C ALA A 3 26.49 15.43 -1.90
N GLU A 4 26.00 16.00 -2.99
CA GLU A 4 24.87 15.44 -3.74
C GLU A 4 25.21 13.97 -4.07
N LEU A 5 24.66 13.06 -3.29
CA LEU A 5 24.79 11.62 -3.54
C LEU A 5 24.06 11.34 -4.86
N LYS A 6 24.80 11.40 -5.97
CA LYS A 6 24.31 11.09 -7.30
C LYS A 6 23.82 9.65 -7.29
N LEU A 7 22.49 9.45 -7.29
CA LEU A 7 21.88 8.11 -7.32
C LEU A 7 22.42 7.31 -8.51
N SER A 8 22.81 6.07 -8.26
CA SER A 8 23.22 5.15 -9.34
C SER A 8 22.07 4.90 -10.31
N LYS A 9 22.37 4.48 -11.55
CA LYS A 9 21.34 4.12 -12.54
C LYS A 9 20.37 3.07 -12.00
N PHE A 10 20.86 2.08 -11.26
CA PHE A 10 20.02 1.07 -10.61
C PHE A 10 19.09 1.67 -9.54
N ALA A 11 19.59 2.56 -8.68
CA ALA A 11 18.77 3.21 -7.67
C ALA A 11 17.64 4.06 -8.29
N LYS A 12 17.96 4.82 -9.37
CA LYS A 12 16.94 5.58 -10.12
C LYS A 12 15.88 4.66 -10.71
N TYR A 13 16.29 3.52 -11.27
CA TYR A 13 15.37 2.53 -11.80
C TYR A 13 14.49 1.91 -10.70
N ALA A 14 15.04 1.59 -9.53
CA ALA A 14 14.28 1.05 -8.41
C ALA A 14 13.19 2.02 -7.91
N TRP A 15 13.50 3.32 -7.80
CA TRP A 15 12.51 4.35 -7.49
C TRP A 15 11.46 4.50 -8.59
N PHE A 16 11.86 4.41 -9.85
CA PHE A 16 10.92 4.44 -10.98
C PHE A 16 9.97 3.25 -10.96
N VAL A 17 10.46 2.03 -10.69
CA VAL A 17 9.63 0.83 -10.56
C VAL A 17 8.62 0.98 -9.43
N LEU A 18 9.03 1.52 -8.26
CA LEU A 18 8.11 1.82 -7.15
C LEU A 18 7.03 2.81 -7.59
N ALA A 19 7.40 3.93 -8.20
CA ALA A 19 6.45 4.94 -8.67
C ALA A 19 5.48 4.37 -9.71
N PHE A 20 5.96 3.54 -10.64
CA PHE A 20 5.11 2.90 -11.65
C PHE A 20 4.11 1.92 -11.01
N ASN A 21 4.53 1.13 -10.00
CA ASN A 21 3.61 0.25 -9.27
C ASN A 21 2.52 1.05 -8.54
N ILE A 22 2.84 2.21 -7.94
CA ILE A 22 1.83 3.10 -7.35
C ILE A 22 0.81 3.55 -8.41
N LEU A 23 1.24 3.91 -9.61
CA LEU A 23 0.32 4.28 -10.69
C LEU A 23 -0.60 3.12 -11.10
N VAL A 24 -0.08 1.89 -11.16
CA VAL A 24 -0.88 0.70 -11.45
C VAL A 24 -1.91 0.43 -10.35
N ILE A 25 -1.54 0.61 -9.08
CA ILE A 25 -2.44 0.49 -7.93
C ILE A 25 -3.57 1.53 -8.02
N ILE A 26 -3.24 2.79 -8.30
CA ILE A 26 -4.23 3.86 -8.51
C ILE A 26 -5.19 3.51 -9.63
N TRP A 27 -4.69 2.97 -10.74
CA TRP A 27 -5.52 2.51 -11.85
C TRP A 27 -6.44 1.35 -11.45
N GLY A 28 -5.96 0.42 -10.61
CA GLY A 28 -6.77 -0.66 -10.02
C GLY A 28 -7.89 -0.15 -9.11
N VAL A 29 -7.65 0.95 -8.38
CA VAL A 29 -8.71 1.61 -7.59
C VAL A 29 -9.78 2.21 -8.49
N PHE A 30 -9.37 2.88 -9.57
CA PHE A 30 -10.30 3.41 -10.56
C PHE A 30 -11.14 2.29 -11.20
N LEU A 31 -10.51 1.19 -11.62
CA LEU A 31 -11.18 0.00 -12.14
C LEU A 31 -12.23 -0.53 -11.17
N ARG A 32 -11.88 -0.69 -9.90
CA ARG A 32 -12.81 -1.14 -8.86
C ARG A 32 -13.95 -0.14 -8.64
N ALA A 33 -13.62 1.14 -8.45
CA ALA A 33 -14.58 2.19 -8.10
C ALA A 33 -15.55 2.50 -9.25
N SER A 34 -15.10 2.34 -10.50
CA SER A 34 -15.94 2.44 -11.71
C SER A 34 -16.75 1.19 -12.02
N LYS A 35 -16.64 0.13 -11.14
CA LYS A 35 -17.33 -1.16 -11.32
C LYS A 35 -17.00 -1.84 -12.65
N SER A 36 -15.75 -1.67 -13.11
CA SER A 36 -15.29 -2.17 -14.42
C SER A 36 -14.54 -3.51 -14.35
N GLY A 37 -14.50 -4.14 -13.16
CA GLY A 37 -13.74 -5.39 -12.97
C GLY A 37 -14.38 -6.65 -13.55
N ASP A 38 -15.45 -6.52 -14.32
CA ASP A 38 -16.13 -7.58 -15.08
C ASP A 38 -16.07 -7.36 -16.60
N GLY A 39 -15.36 -6.33 -17.05
CA GLY A 39 -15.30 -5.93 -18.46
C GLY A 39 -14.64 -6.96 -19.39
N CYS A 40 -13.78 -7.83 -18.85
CA CYS A 40 -13.15 -8.95 -19.56
C CYS A 40 -13.78 -10.32 -19.24
N GLY A 41 -14.92 -10.34 -18.52
CA GLY A 41 -15.56 -11.56 -18.05
C GLY A 41 -14.68 -12.38 -17.09
N GLN A 42 -15.00 -13.67 -16.92
CA GLN A 42 -14.22 -14.58 -16.06
C GLN A 42 -13.03 -15.23 -16.80
N HIS A 43 -12.35 -14.46 -17.62
CA HIS A 43 -11.17 -14.90 -18.37
C HIS A 43 -9.91 -14.24 -17.81
N TRP A 44 -8.86 -15.02 -17.61
CA TRP A 44 -7.54 -14.51 -17.20
C TRP A 44 -6.49 -14.92 -18.23
N LEU A 45 -5.59 -13.99 -18.54
CA LEU A 45 -4.68 -13.91 -19.70
C LEU A 45 -5.38 -13.46 -21.00
N THR A 46 -6.67 -13.78 -21.19
CA THR A 46 -7.49 -13.27 -22.29
C THR A 46 -8.59 -12.35 -21.77
N CYS A 47 -9.22 -11.58 -22.63
CA CYS A 47 -10.33 -10.70 -22.31
C CYS A 47 -11.53 -11.13 -23.18
N ASN A 48 -12.57 -11.68 -22.54
CA ASN A 48 -13.72 -12.28 -23.23
C ASN A 48 -13.32 -13.39 -24.25
N GLY A 49 -12.23 -14.13 -23.96
CA GLY A 49 -11.71 -15.18 -24.82
C GLY A 49 -10.70 -14.71 -25.89
N GLU A 50 -10.53 -13.40 -26.08
CA GLU A 50 -9.60 -12.81 -27.05
C GLU A 50 -8.33 -12.29 -26.37
N VAL A 51 -7.19 -12.34 -27.08
CA VAL A 51 -5.93 -11.76 -26.60
C VAL A 51 -6.00 -10.23 -26.65
N ILE A 52 -6.57 -9.69 -27.73
CA ILE A 52 -6.87 -8.27 -27.90
C ILE A 52 -8.36 -8.17 -28.23
N PRO A 53 -9.16 -7.51 -27.36
CA PRO A 53 -10.60 -7.38 -27.59
C PRO A 53 -10.91 -6.66 -28.92
N SER A 54 -11.71 -7.29 -29.78
CA SER A 54 -12.03 -6.77 -31.12
C SER A 54 -13.09 -5.66 -31.11
N ALA A 55 -14.03 -5.69 -30.13
CA ALA A 55 -15.11 -4.71 -29.97
C ALA A 55 -15.27 -4.30 -28.49
N PRO A 56 -14.29 -3.61 -27.90
CA PRO A 56 -14.28 -3.34 -26.47
C PRO A 56 -15.29 -2.29 -26.06
N GLN A 57 -16.09 -2.59 -25.04
CA GLN A 57 -16.89 -1.60 -24.31
C GLN A 57 -15.97 -0.83 -23.33
N LEU A 58 -16.45 0.29 -22.75
CA LEU A 58 -15.68 1.11 -21.82
C LEU A 58 -15.13 0.30 -20.62
N LYS A 59 -15.95 -0.55 -20.02
CA LYS A 59 -15.50 -1.43 -18.92
C LYS A 59 -14.38 -2.37 -19.36
N THR A 60 -14.48 -2.92 -20.58
CA THR A 60 -13.45 -3.78 -21.17
C THR A 60 -12.14 -3.03 -21.35
N VAL A 61 -12.18 -1.79 -21.86
CA VAL A 61 -10.99 -0.93 -22.03
C VAL A 61 -10.31 -0.67 -20.69
N ILE A 62 -11.09 -0.32 -19.66
CA ILE A 62 -10.57 -0.02 -18.31
C ILE A 62 -9.89 -1.27 -17.72
N GLU A 63 -10.55 -2.43 -17.76
CA GLU A 63 -9.99 -3.65 -17.18
C GLU A 63 -8.78 -4.15 -17.98
N TYR A 64 -8.89 -4.19 -19.31
CA TYR A 64 -7.81 -4.65 -20.18
C TYR A 64 -6.56 -3.77 -20.05
N SER A 65 -6.70 -2.44 -20.01
CA SER A 65 -5.58 -1.53 -19.80
C SER A 65 -4.94 -1.71 -18.41
N HIS A 66 -5.72 -2.01 -17.35
CA HIS A 66 -5.17 -2.34 -16.04
C HIS A 66 -4.35 -3.65 -16.09
N ARG A 67 -4.82 -4.67 -16.80
CA ARG A 67 -4.08 -5.92 -16.98
C ARG A 67 -2.76 -5.69 -17.74
N LEU A 68 -2.77 -4.87 -18.80
CA LEU A 68 -1.55 -4.54 -19.56
C LEU A 68 -0.53 -3.77 -18.70
N THR A 69 -0.98 -2.77 -17.96
CA THR A 69 -0.09 -2.00 -17.07
C THR A 69 0.45 -2.85 -15.91
N SER A 70 -0.35 -3.78 -15.37
CA SER A 70 0.10 -4.77 -14.38
C SER A 70 1.13 -5.74 -14.96
N GLY A 71 0.93 -6.21 -16.20
CA GLY A 71 1.92 -7.01 -16.92
C GLY A 71 3.24 -6.27 -17.15
N LEU A 72 3.17 -4.97 -17.48
CA LEU A 72 4.37 -4.14 -17.61
C LEU A 72 5.08 -3.97 -16.25
N ALA A 73 4.33 -3.74 -15.15
CA ALA A 73 4.89 -3.67 -13.80
C ALA A 73 5.62 -4.97 -13.42
N PHE A 74 5.04 -6.13 -13.75
CA PHE A 74 5.68 -7.43 -13.56
C PHE A 74 7.02 -7.52 -14.32
N VAL A 75 7.05 -7.15 -15.59
CA VAL A 75 8.29 -7.15 -16.40
C VAL A 75 9.33 -6.20 -15.79
N MET A 76 8.93 -5.02 -15.33
CA MET A 76 9.84 -4.06 -14.71
C MET A 76 10.43 -4.59 -13.39
N VAL A 77 9.64 -5.28 -12.55
CA VAL A 77 10.13 -5.91 -11.31
C VAL A 77 11.04 -7.10 -11.64
N LEU A 78 10.76 -7.87 -12.69
CA LEU A 78 11.65 -8.94 -13.16
C LEU A 78 13.01 -8.37 -13.63
N ILE A 79 13.01 -7.29 -14.39
CA ILE A 79 14.25 -6.59 -14.81
C ILE A 79 15.00 -6.09 -13.56
N LEU A 80 14.30 -5.51 -12.59
CA LEU A 80 14.89 -5.06 -11.31
C LEU A 80 15.59 -6.21 -10.60
N LEU A 81 14.94 -7.39 -10.52
CA LEU A 81 15.50 -8.60 -9.91
C LEU A 81 16.76 -9.06 -10.65
N ILE A 82 16.68 -9.24 -11.99
CA ILE A 82 17.83 -9.70 -12.80
C ILE A 82 18.99 -8.73 -12.65
N TRP A 83 18.73 -7.42 -12.71
CA TRP A 83 19.77 -6.40 -12.56
C TRP A 83 20.37 -6.39 -11.15
N ALA A 84 19.56 -6.58 -10.09
CA ALA A 84 20.05 -6.70 -8.72
C ALA A 84 20.99 -7.89 -8.56
N PHE A 85 20.66 -9.05 -9.16
CA PHE A 85 21.47 -10.26 -9.07
C PHE A 85 22.77 -10.16 -9.89
N ARG A 86 22.80 -9.37 -10.95
CA ARG A 86 24.03 -9.12 -11.75
C ARG A 86 24.93 -8.07 -11.11
N LYS A 87 24.36 -7.08 -10.41
CA LYS A 87 25.13 -5.92 -9.91
C LYS A 87 25.65 -6.11 -8.48
N PHE A 88 24.92 -6.78 -7.59
CA PHE A 88 25.26 -6.89 -6.18
C PHE A 88 25.72 -8.29 -5.83
N VAL A 89 26.58 -8.43 -4.81
CA VAL A 89 27.11 -9.73 -4.35
C VAL A 89 26.07 -10.55 -3.61
N LYS A 90 26.27 -11.88 -3.49
CA LYS A 90 25.42 -12.78 -2.71
C LYS A 90 25.31 -12.29 -1.26
N GLY A 91 24.09 -12.30 -0.70
CA GLY A 91 23.81 -11.84 0.67
C GLY A 91 23.47 -10.34 0.77
N ASN A 92 23.72 -9.52 -0.25
CA ASN A 92 23.38 -8.10 -0.24
C ASN A 92 21.86 -7.87 -0.04
N ALA A 93 21.51 -6.86 0.76
CA ALA A 93 20.11 -6.53 1.07
C ALA A 93 19.28 -6.19 -0.18
N VAL A 94 19.86 -5.51 -1.18
CA VAL A 94 19.20 -5.19 -2.44
C VAL A 94 18.72 -6.44 -3.17
N ARG A 95 19.54 -7.54 -3.20
CA ARG A 95 19.12 -8.79 -3.83
C ARG A 95 17.96 -9.45 -3.10
N LYS A 96 18.00 -9.41 -1.75
CA LYS A 96 16.93 -10.01 -0.91
C LYS A 96 15.62 -9.29 -1.10
N THR A 97 15.63 -7.96 -1.02
CA THR A 97 14.41 -7.16 -1.16
C THR A 97 13.86 -7.18 -2.60
N ALA A 98 14.72 -7.18 -3.64
CA ALA A 98 14.29 -7.36 -5.03
C ALA A 98 13.66 -8.75 -5.26
N LEU A 99 14.17 -9.81 -4.61
CA LEU A 99 13.56 -11.14 -4.68
C LEU A 99 12.19 -11.16 -3.99
N ILE A 100 12.06 -10.54 -2.82
CA ILE A 100 10.78 -10.40 -2.12
C ILE A 100 9.79 -9.63 -3.02
N SER A 101 10.20 -8.50 -3.62
CA SER A 101 9.36 -7.75 -4.55
C SER A 101 8.87 -8.61 -5.72
N PHE A 102 9.73 -9.48 -6.26
CA PHE A 102 9.37 -10.36 -7.35
C PHE A 102 8.37 -11.45 -6.92
N ILE A 103 8.54 -12.02 -5.73
CA ILE A 103 7.58 -12.99 -5.19
C ILE A 103 6.21 -12.31 -5.01
N PHE A 104 6.20 -11.10 -4.44
CA PHE A 104 4.93 -10.41 -4.16
C PHE A 104 4.27 -9.80 -5.39
N ILE A 105 4.97 -9.48 -6.48
CA ILE A 105 4.32 -9.11 -7.75
C ILE A 105 3.69 -10.34 -8.44
N ILE A 106 4.27 -11.53 -8.28
CA ILE A 106 3.64 -12.79 -8.76
C ILE A 106 2.35 -13.06 -7.99
N THR A 107 2.42 -13.02 -6.65
CA THR A 107 1.23 -13.27 -5.82
C THR A 107 0.15 -12.20 -6.01
N GLU A 108 0.53 -10.94 -6.31
CA GLU A 108 -0.41 -9.87 -6.69
C GLU A 108 -1.19 -10.24 -7.97
N ALA A 109 -0.49 -10.71 -8.99
CA ALA A 109 -1.10 -11.18 -10.23
C ALA A 109 -2.00 -12.38 -10.00
N LEU A 110 -1.60 -13.33 -9.14
CA LEU A 110 -2.40 -14.52 -8.82
C LEU A 110 -3.66 -14.18 -8.02
N VAL A 111 -3.58 -13.25 -7.06
CA VAL A 111 -4.76 -12.77 -6.32
C VAL A 111 -5.72 -12.03 -7.25
N GLY A 112 -5.19 -11.18 -8.16
CA GLY A 112 -5.99 -10.53 -9.19
C GLY A 112 -6.68 -11.54 -10.13
N ALA A 113 -5.94 -12.58 -10.55
CA ALA A 113 -6.51 -13.70 -11.34
C ALA A 113 -7.60 -14.43 -10.56
N GLY A 114 -7.38 -14.70 -9.27
CA GLY A 114 -8.35 -15.34 -8.39
C GLY A 114 -9.66 -14.55 -8.30
N LEU A 115 -9.60 -13.21 -8.12
CA LEU A 115 -10.78 -12.35 -8.14
C LEU A 115 -11.59 -12.50 -9.41
N VAL A 116 -10.93 -12.50 -10.58
CA VAL A 116 -11.58 -12.63 -11.89
C VAL A 116 -12.17 -14.01 -12.09
N LEU A 117 -11.35 -15.06 -11.92
CA LEU A 117 -11.75 -16.45 -12.20
C LEU A 117 -12.86 -16.96 -11.27
N THR A 118 -12.94 -16.42 -10.05
CA THR A 118 -13.99 -16.76 -9.08
C THR A 118 -15.21 -15.83 -9.16
N GLY A 119 -15.23 -14.88 -10.11
CA GLY A 119 -16.33 -13.95 -10.28
C GLY A 119 -16.51 -12.95 -9.14
N ASN A 120 -15.48 -12.72 -8.30
CA ASN A 120 -15.51 -11.79 -7.18
C ASN A 120 -15.19 -10.34 -7.59
N THR A 121 -15.75 -9.89 -8.71
CA THR A 121 -15.50 -8.59 -9.33
C THR A 121 -16.79 -7.76 -9.44
N ALA A 122 -16.69 -6.53 -9.91
CA ALA A 122 -17.79 -5.58 -10.14
C ALA A 122 -18.79 -5.51 -8.96
N GLU A 123 -20.06 -5.80 -9.17
CA GLU A 123 -21.13 -5.69 -8.17
C GLU A 123 -21.48 -7.05 -7.50
N THR A 124 -20.72 -8.09 -7.75
CA THR A 124 -20.99 -9.41 -7.17
C THR A 124 -20.80 -9.38 -5.65
N LEU A 125 -21.80 -9.87 -4.91
CA LEU A 125 -21.77 -10.02 -3.46
C LEU A 125 -21.62 -11.49 -3.11
N THR A 126 -20.42 -11.89 -2.67
CA THR A 126 -20.14 -13.23 -2.14
C THR A 126 -19.47 -13.14 -0.78
N ALA A 127 -19.57 -14.19 0.03
CA ALA A 127 -18.85 -14.26 1.30
C ALA A 127 -17.32 -14.26 1.15
N ALA A 128 -16.81 -14.73 0.01
CA ALA A 128 -15.38 -14.80 -0.27
C ALA A 128 -14.76 -13.45 -0.69
N ARG A 129 -15.57 -12.53 -1.24
CA ARG A 129 -15.07 -11.28 -1.82
C ARG A 129 -14.31 -10.38 -0.85
N PRO A 130 -14.76 -10.14 0.40
CA PRO A 130 -13.99 -9.37 1.37
C PRO A 130 -12.60 -9.96 1.62
N PHE A 131 -12.48 -11.28 1.69
CA PHE A 131 -11.19 -11.95 1.90
C PHE A 131 -10.24 -11.79 0.73
N TRP A 132 -10.74 -11.87 -0.52
CA TRP A 132 -9.96 -11.57 -1.72
C TRP A 132 -9.45 -10.12 -1.71
N MET A 133 -10.32 -9.17 -1.35
CA MET A 133 -9.95 -7.75 -1.26
C MET A 133 -8.91 -7.47 -0.17
N ILE A 134 -9.06 -8.09 1.00
CA ILE A 134 -8.10 -8.02 2.10
C ILE A 134 -6.76 -8.63 1.68
N GLY A 135 -6.79 -9.81 1.07
CA GLY A 135 -5.60 -10.51 0.58
C GLY A 135 -4.82 -9.68 -0.46
N HIS A 136 -5.54 -9.10 -1.41
CA HIS A 136 -4.96 -8.23 -2.45
C HIS A 136 -4.27 -7.02 -1.84
N LEU A 137 -4.94 -6.28 -0.95
CA LEU A 137 -4.37 -5.11 -0.29
C LEU A 137 -3.18 -5.47 0.62
N THR A 138 -3.28 -6.56 1.36
CA THR A 138 -2.17 -7.05 2.20
C THR A 138 -0.93 -7.35 1.37
N ASN A 139 -1.13 -8.02 0.24
CA ASN A 139 -0.05 -8.33 -0.72
C ASN A 139 0.56 -7.04 -1.30
N THR A 140 -0.28 -6.09 -1.70
CA THR A 140 0.14 -4.77 -2.20
C THR A 140 1.03 -4.03 -1.18
N PHE A 141 0.67 -4.02 0.09
CA PHE A 141 1.48 -3.38 1.14
C PHE A 141 2.87 -4.02 1.26
N ILE A 142 2.96 -5.35 1.21
CA ILE A 142 4.25 -6.04 1.27
C ILE A 142 5.07 -5.77 0.00
N LEU A 143 4.44 -5.74 -1.17
CA LEU A 143 5.08 -5.37 -2.43
C LEU A 143 5.66 -3.94 -2.36
N LEU A 144 4.87 -2.96 -1.95
CA LEU A 144 5.31 -1.57 -1.80
C LEU A 144 6.45 -1.43 -0.78
N ALA A 145 6.37 -2.12 0.36
CA ALA A 145 7.44 -2.13 1.35
C ALA A 145 8.75 -2.71 0.77
N SER A 146 8.66 -3.84 0.08
CA SER A 146 9.85 -4.50 -0.49
C SER A 146 10.49 -3.69 -1.63
N LEU A 147 9.69 -3.04 -2.49
CA LEU A 147 10.16 -2.11 -3.53
C LEU A 147 10.81 -0.87 -2.91
N SER A 148 10.18 -0.28 -1.87
CA SER A 148 10.72 0.87 -1.14
C SER A 148 12.06 0.55 -0.49
N LEU A 149 12.18 -0.62 0.14
CA LEU A 149 13.43 -1.09 0.72
C LEU A 149 14.50 -1.40 -0.34
N THR A 150 14.10 -1.93 -1.51
CA THR A 150 15.05 -2.15 -2.62
C THR A 150 15.63 -0.81 -3.09
N ALA A 151 14.78 0.21 -3.27
CA ALA A 151 15.20 1.55 -3.64
C ALA A 151 16.06 2.22 -2.54
N TRP A 152 15.68 2.05 -1.27
CA TRP A 152 16.42 2.53 -0.10
C TRP A 152 17.85 1.96 -0.05
N PHE A 153 18.00 0.64 -0.07
CA PHE A 153 19.32 0.00 -0.03
C PHE A 153 20.16 0.32 -1.28
N ALA A 154 19.53 0.39 -2.45
CA ALA A 154 20.20 0.78 -3.68
C ALA A 154 20.70 2.22 -3.68
N SER A 155 20.09 3.09 -2.86
CA SER A 155 20.48 4.50 -2.66
C SER A 155 21.54 4.70 -1.58
N GLY A 156 22.11 3.61 -1.03
CA GLY A 156 23.16 3.67 0.00
C GLY A 156 22.61 3.51 1.44
N GLY A 157 21.35 3.11 1.60
CA GLY A 157 20.80 2.79 2.92
C GLY A 157 21.57 1.65 3.58
N LYS A 158 21.91 1.81 4.87
CA LYS A 158 22.64 0.79 5.66
C LYS A 158 21.73 -0.43 5.96
N THR A 159 22.35 -1.58 6.20
CA THR A 159 21.66 -2.80 6.66
C THR A 159 21.10 -2.65 8.07
N PHE A 160 20.04 -3.39 8.37
CA PHE A 160 19.34 -3.29 9.64
C PHE A 160 20.10 -4.00 10.78
N ASN A 161 20.13 -3.36 11.95
CA ASN A 161 20.60 -3.95 13.20
C ASN A 161 19.41 -4.23 14.14
N PHE A 162 18.89 -5.46 14.09
CA PHE A 162 17.75 -5.88 14.91
C PHE A 162 18.09 -6.10 16.40
N LYS A 163 19.35 -6.32 16.73
CA LYS A 163 19.75 -6.70 18.11
C LYS A 163 19.84 -5.52 19.07
N ALA A 164 20.03 -4.31 18.56
CA ALA A 164 20.35 -3.16 19.38
C ALA A 164 19.14 -2.50 20.07
N GLN A 165 17.89 -2.79 19.64
CA GLN A 165 16.75 -1.95 19.99
C GLN A 165 15.42 -2.72 20.15
N PRO A 166 15.27 -3.61 21.15
CA PRO A 166 14.07 -4.46 21.26
C PRO A 166 12.77 -3.67 21.48
N LYS A 167 12.81 -2.55 22.22
CA LYS A 167 11.62 -1.67 22.41
C LYS A 167 11.18 -1.01 21.10
N VAL A 168 12.13 -0.58 20.27
CA VAL A 168 11.83 0.01 18.94
C VAL A 168 11.22 -1.05 18.04
N LEU A 169 11.79 -2.25 18.00
CA LEU A 169 11.26 -3.36 17.22
C LEU A 169 9.81 -3.70 17.60
N LEU A 170 9.50 -3.72 18.91
CA LEU A 170 8.14 -3.95 19.38
C LEU A 170 7.19 -2.84 18.88
N LEU A 171 7.56 -1.57 19.05
CA LEU A 171 6.72 -0.44 18.63
C LEU A 171 6.55 -0.38 17.10
N LEU A 172 7.60 -0.65 16.33
CA LEU A 172 7.52 -0.75 14.87
C LEU A 172 6.64 -1.94 14.45
N GLY A 173 6.75 -3.08 15.13
CA GLY A 173 5.90 -4.26 14.90
C GLY A 173 4.42 -3.96 15.17
N LEU A 174 4.11 -3.30 16.29
CA LEU A 174 2.74 -2.85 16.60
C LEU A 174 2.22 -1.86 15.56
N ALA A 175 3.06 -0.94 15.07
CA ALA A 175 2.70 0.00 14.02
C ALA A 175 2.40 -0.72 12.69
N ILE A 176 3.23 -1.69 12.29
CA ILE A 176 3.00 -2.53 11.12
C ILE A 176 1.64 -3.23 11.23
N LEU A 177 1.39 -3.93 12.33
CA LEU A 177 0.13 -4.61 12.56
C LEU A 177 -1.06 -3.65 12.52
N GLY A 178 -0.93 -2.48 13.16
CA GLY A 178 -1.96 -1.44 13.14
C GLY A 178 -2.28 -0.96 11.72
N VAL A 179 -1.25 -0.66 10.91
CA VAL A 179 -1.44 -0.22 9.51
C VAL A 179 -2.10 -1.31 8.67
N PHE A 180 -1.73 -2.58 8.87
CA PHE A 180 -2.39 -3.70 8.19
C PHE A 180 -3.87 -3.80 8.57
N PHE A 181 -4.23 -3.70 9.85
CA PHE A 181 -5.63 -3.69 10.28
C PHE A 181 -6.41 -2.49 9.70
N VAL A 182 -5.82 -1.30 9.66
CA VAL A 182 -6.41 -0.13 8.98
C VAL A 182 -6.65 -0.42 7.50
N GLY A 183 -5.66 -0.98 6.81
CA GLY A 183 -5.79 -1.35 5.40
C GLY A 183 -6.90 -2.39 5.17
N MET A 184 -6.92 -3.46 5.98
CA MET A 184 -7.93 -4.51 5.89
C MET A 184 -9.34 -3.97 6.12
N SER A 185 -9.54 -3.18 7.18
CA SER A 185 -10.83 -2.53 7.45
C SER A 185 -11.22 -1.53 6.36
N GLY A 186 -10.23 -0.81 5.76
CA GLY A 186 -10.43 0.11 4.65
C GLY A 186 -10.87 -0.60 3.37
N SER A 187 -10.34 -1.79 3.09
CA SER A 187 -10.77 -2.58 1.93
C SER A 187 -12.23 -3.04 2.08
N VAL A 188 -12.63 -3.42 3.29
CA VAL A 188 -14.04 -3.76 3.60
C VAL A 188 -14.94 -2.53 3.50
N ALA A 189 -14.52 -1.38 4.04
CA ALA A 189 -15.27 -0.13 3.96
C ALA A 189 -15.48 0.32 2.50
N ALA A 190 -14.43 0.24 1.68
CA ALA A 190 -14.50 0.57 0.27
C ALA A 190 -15.41 -0.38 -0.53
N LEU A 191 -15.37 -1.69 -0.22
CA LEU A 191 -16.28 -2.67 -0.81
C LEU A 191 -17.73 -2.40 -0.41
N SER A 192 -17.96 -2.14 0.89
CA SER A 192 -19.28 -1.81 1.43
C SER A 192 -19.88 -0.57 0.77
N SER A 193 -19.11 0.51 0.64
CA SER A 193 -19.56 1.76 0.01
C SER A 193 -19.90 1.58 -1.48
N MET A 194 -19.19 0.68 -2.18
CA MET A 194 -19.45 0.37 -3.58
C MET A 194 -20.72 -0.47 -3.77
N LEU A 195 -20.93 -1.48 -2.91
CA LEU A 195 -22.08 -2.40 -3.01
C LEU A 195 -23.36 -1.81 -2.45
N PHE A 196 -23.25 -0.95 -1.43
CA PHE A 196 -24.38 -0.37 -0.71
C PHE A 196 -24.26 1.15 -0.64
N PRO A 197 -24.37 1.86 -1.77
CA PRO A 197 -24.30 3.31 -1.79
C PRO A 197 -25.45 3.92 -0.97
N SER A 198 -25.22 5.09 -0.40
CA SER A 198 -26.23 5.89 0.29
C SER A 198 -26.41 7.22 -0.42
N ALA A 199 -27.65 7.71 -0.49
CA ALA A 199 -27.95 8.99 -1.14
C ALA A 199 -27.63 10.19 -0.24
N THR A 200 -27.67 10.00 1.08
CA THR A 200 -27.37 11.03 2.09
C THR A 200 -26.50 10.49 3.22
N LEU A 201 -25.84 11.40 3.95
CA LEU A 201 -25.05 11.03 5.14
C LEU A 201 -25.92 10.42 6.24
N SER A 202 -27.12 10.97 6.45
CA SER A 202 -28.08 10.45 7.45
C SER A 202 -28.49 9.01 7.13
N GLU A 203 -28.82 8.72 5.85
CA GLU A 203 -29.12 7.36 5.41
C GLU A 203 -27.92 6.43 5.60
N GLY A 204 -26.72 6.87 5.25
CA GLY A 204 -25.48 6.10 5.44
C GLY A 204 -25.28 5.73 6.90
N PHE A 205 -25.41 6.71 7.79
CA PHE A 205 -25.27 6.53 9.23
C PHE A 205 -26.32 5.57 9.80
N THR A 206 -27.59 5.73 9.40
CA THR A 206 -28.67 4.83 9.85
C THR A 206 -28.41 3.39 9.40
N LYS A 207 -27.97 3.19 8.15
CA LYS A 207 -27.62 1.85 7.64
C LYS A 207 -26.45 1.23 8.39
N ASP A 208 -25.45 2.01 8.79
CA ASP A 208 -24.26 1.51 9.49
C ASP A 208 -24.57 0.93 10.89
N PHE A 209 -25.54 1.49 11.58
CA PHE A 209 -25.91 1.10 12.94
C PHE A 209 -27.19 0.27 13.02
N SER A 210 -27.86 -0.01 11.91
CA SER A 210 -29.04 -0.87 11.89
C SER A 210 -28.68 -2.33 12.09
N GLU A 211 -29.40 -3.03 12.99
CA GLU A 211 -29.22 -4.47 13.23
C GLU A 211 -29.60 -5.32 12.02
N THR A 212 -30.50 -4.83 11.18
CA THR A 212 -30.97 -5.53 9.98
C THR A 212 -30.07 -5.30 8.75
N SER A 213 -29.10 -4.41 8.85
CA SER A 213 -28.19 -4.13 7.75
C SER A 213 -27.17 -5.24 7.52
N HIS A 214 -26.71 -5.36 6.25
CA HIS A 214 -25.68 -6.31 5.86
C HIS A 214 -24.41 -6.13 6.70
N ILE A 215 -23.76 -7.23 7.08
CA ILE A 215 -22.57 -7.21 7.94
C ILE A 215 -21.46 -6.29 7.45
N LEU A 216 -21.27 -6.14 6.14
CA LEU A 216 -20.25 -5.25 5.56
C LEU A 216 -20.51 -3.77 5.88
N LEU A 217 -21.78 -3.33 5.97
CA LEU A 217 -22.14 -1.97 6.38
C LEU A 217 -21.76 -1.73 7.84
N ARG A 218 -22.08 -2.67 8.70
CA ARG A 218 -21.73 -2.60 10.12
C ARG A 218 -20.21 -2.62 10.35
N LEU A 219 -19.47 -3.42 9.58
CA LEU A 219 -18.02 -3.50 9.69
C LEU A 219 -17.30 -2.25 9.17
N ARG A 220 -17.88 -1.48 8.23
CA ARG A 220 -17.20 -0.30 7.70
C ARG A 220 -16.96 0.79 8.77
N VAL A 221 -17.75 0.82 9.84
CA VAL A 221 -17.58 1.74 10.98
C VAL A 221 -16.25 1.52 11.69
N SER A 222 -15.71 0.30 11.67
CA SER A 222 -14.43 -0.01 12.29
C SER A 222 -13.26 0.76 11.64
N HIS A 223 -13.36 1.08 10.35
CA HIS A 223 -12.28 1.71 9.61
C HIS A 223 -11.92 3.12 10.11
N PRO A 224 -12.82 4.10 10.27
CA PRO A 224 -12.47 5.41 10.82
C PRO A 224 -11.93 5.34 12.24
N ILE A 225 -12.46 4.44 13.08
CA ILE A 225 -12.00 4.25 14.47
C ILE A 225 -10.56 3.75 14.48
N LEU A 226 -10.27 2.67 13.74
CA LEU A 226 -8.93 2.12 13.62
C LEU A 226 -7.96 3.13 13.00
N SER A 227 -8.39 3.84 11.95
CA SER A 227 -7.56 4.82 11.24
C SER A 227 -7.12 5.96 12.16
N VAL A 228 -8.05 6.52 12.96
CA VAL A 228 -7.70 7.58 13.92
C VAL A 228 -6.78 7.04 15.00
N SER A 229 -7.09 5.88 15.59
CA SER A 229 -6.28 5.28 16.66
C SER A 229 -4.86 4.98 16.22
N VAL A 230 -4.70 4.32 15.07
CA VAL A 230 -3.38 3.94 14.52
C VAL A 230 -2.65 5.19 14.00
N GLY A 231 -3.35 6.12 13.35
CA GLY A 231 -2.73 7.36 12.86
C GLY A 231 -2.19 8.23 14.00
N VAL A 232 -2.93 8.37 15.10
CA VAL A 232 -2.45 9.04 16.32
C VAL A 232 -1.23 8.32 16.87
N PHE A 233 -1.27 6.98 16.96
CA PHE A 233 -0.11 6.20 17.39
C PHE A 233 1.11 6.43 16.49
N LEU A 234 0.94 6.47 15.16
CA LEU A 234 2.04 6.74 14.21
C LEU A 234 2.64 8.14 14.40
N ILE A 235 1.82 9.17 14.66
CA ILE A 235 2.30 10.53 14.94
C ILE A 235 3.16 10.55 16.21
N PHE A 236 2.66 9.94 17.30
CA PHE A 236 3.41 9.86 18.55
C PHE A 236 4.70 9.06 18.40
N LEU A 237 4.65 7.91 17.71
CA LEU A 237 5.83 7.09 17.43
C LEU A 237 6.87 7.87 16.61
N ALA A 238 6.45 8.55 15.54
CA ALA A 238 7.34 9.38 14.73
C ALA A 238 7.99 10.51 15.55
N GLY A 239 7.20 11.21 16.36
CA GLY A 239 7.68 12.26 17.27
C GLY A 239 8.68 11.72 18.30
N TRP A 240 8.39 10.58 18.91
CA TRP A 240 9.28 9.92 19.85
C TRP A 240 10.59 9.47 19.21
N LEU A 241 10.53 8.79 18.04
CA LEU A 241 11.73 8.38 17.30
C LEU A 241 12.59 9.59 16.91
N LYS A 242 11.96 10.68 16.44
CA LYS A 242 12.63 11.95 16.12
C LYS A 242 13.32 12.54 17.35
N SER A 243 12.66 12.56 18.52
CA SER A 243 13.24 13.12 19.75
C SER A 243 14.48 12.35 20.22
N LYS A 244 14.55 11.06 19.95
CA LYS A 244 15.68 10.18 20.29
C LYS A 244 16.81 10.20 19.27
N ALA A 245 16.51 10.54 18.02
CA ALA A 245 17.42 10.51 16.88
C ALA A 245 17.67 11.90 16.28
N LYS A 246 17.77 12.95 17.09
CA LYS A 246 17.85 14.36 16.66
C LYS A 246 18.93 14.63 15.60
N GLU A 247 20.07 13.95 15.70
CA GLU A 247 21.22 14.12 14.81
C GLU A 247 21.10 13.31 13.50
N ILE A 248 20.08 12.44 13.37
CA ILE A 248 19.96 11.54 12.21
C ILE A 248 19.01 12.16 11.19
N PHE A 249 19.58 12.73 10.14
CA PHE A 249 18.84 13.45 9.08
C PHE A 249 17.66 12.66 8.52
N TRP A 250 17.87 11.40 8.16
CA TRP A 250 16.82 10.60 7.51
C TRP A 250 15.68 10.22 8.45
N VAL A 251 15.97 9.96 9.73
CA VAL A 251 14.92 9.73 10.75
C VAL A 251 14.06 10.98 10.91
N ASN A 252 14.68 12.16 11.06
CA ASN A 252 13.98 13.44 11.21
C ASN A 252 13.12 13.73 9.97
N ARG A 253 13.67 13.53 8.78
CA ARG A 253 12.98 13.78 7.52
C ARG A 253 11.76 12.87 7.35
N TRP A 254 11.91 11.55 7.52
CA TRP A 254 10.80 10.61 7.36
C TRP A 254 9.77 10.71 8.47
N ALA A 255 10.16 11.03 9.70
CA ALA A 255 9.23 11.30 10.79
C ALA A 255 8.33 12.53 10.50
N ASN A 256 8.90 13.61 9.99
CA ASN A 256 8.12 14.79 9.58
C ASN A 256 7.18 14.49 8.41
N ILE A 257 7.69 13.80 7.37
CA ILE A 257 6.87 13.41 6.21
C ILE A 257 5.70 12.52 6.65
N LEU A 258 5.96 11.50 7.46
CA LEU A 258 4.92 10.60 7.98
C LEU A 258 3.86 11.38 8.77
N THR A 259 4.27 12.26 9.67
CA THR A 259 3.33 13.08 10.47
C THR A 259 2.44 13.93 9.57
N ILE A 260 3.01 14.64 8.60
CA ILE A 260 2.27 15.47 7.66
C ILE A 260 1.31 14.62 6.81
N LEU A 261 1.77 13.49 6.29
CA LEU A 261 0.93 12.60 5.48
C LEU A 261 -0.22 12.01 6.28
N VAL A 262 -0.02 11.63 7.55
CA VAL A 262 -1.11 11.13 8.41
C VAL A 262 -2.15 12.22 8.66
N LEU A 263 -1.75 13.47 8.90
CA LEU A 263 -2.69 14.59 9.07
C LEU A 263 -3.50 14.84 7.78
N ILE A 264 -2.85 14.83 6.62
CA ILE A 264 -3.52 14.96 5.32
C ILE A 264 -4.44 13.76 5.09
N GLN A 265 -4.03 12.55 5.47
CA GLN A 265 -4.83 11.33 5.35
C GLN A 265 -6.10 11.40 6.20
N PHE A 266 -6.05 11.96 7.40
CA PHE A 266 -7.25 12.20 8.22
C PHE A 266 -8.21 13.16 7.52
N ALA A 267 -7.71 14.28 7.00
CA ALA A 267 -8.52 15.24 6.26
C ALA A 267 -9.16 14.60 5.01
N SER A 268 -8.38 13.84 4.23
CA SER A 268 -8.89 13.16 3.03
C SER A 268 -9.92 12.08 3.39
N GLY A 269 -9.73 11.35 4.49
CA GLY A 269 -10.70 10.36 4.99
C GLY A 269 -12.02 11.01 5.40
N ALA A 270 -11.96 12.11 6.15
CA ALA A 270 -13.14 12.87 6.52
C ALA A 270 -13.88 13.41 5.29
N LEU A 271 -13.15 13.98 4.32
CA LEU A 271 -13.75 14.43 3.05
C LEU A 271 -14.37 13.28 2.26
N THR A 272 -13.73 12.12 2.21
CA THR A 272 -14.27 10.93 1.54
C THR A 272 -15.62 10.52 2.14
N LEU A 273 -15.74 10.52 3.47
CA LEU A 273 -17.00 10.22 4.16
C LEU A 273 -18.05 11.30 3.90
N LEU A 274 -17.70 12.57 4.10
CA LEU A 274 -18.63 13.71 3.96
C LEU A 274 -19.17 13.86 2.54
N THR A 275 -18.40 13.45 1.54
CA THR A 275 -18.81 13.51 0.12
C THR A 275 -19.41 12.20 -0.41
N LEU A 276 -19.72 11.23 0.46
CA LEU A 276 -20.26 9.92 0.10
C LEU A 276 -19.36 9.09 -0.84
N SER A 277 -18.04 9.19 -0.61
CA SER A 277 -17.01 8.37 -1.26
C SER A 277 -16.99 8.44 -2.81
N PRO A 278 -16.93 9.62 -3.45
CA PRO A 278 -16.81 9.71 -4.90
C PRO A 278 -15.47 9.11 -5.37
N ILE A 279 -15.42 8.66 -6.62
CA ILE A 279 -14.26 7.94 -7.19
C ILE A 279 -12.96 8.72 -6.99
N VAL A 280 -12.97 10.04 -7.24
CA VAL A 280 -11.78 10.90 -7.09
C VAL A 280 -11.27 10.88 -5.64
N MET A 281 -12.16 10.95 -4.65
CA MET A 281 -11.76 10.91 -3.24
C MET A 281 -11.25 9.53 -2.83
N GLN A 282 -11.81 8.44 -3.36
CA GLN A 282 -11.28 7.09 -3.13
C GLN A 282 -9.85 6.95 -3.67
N ILE A 283 -9.57 7.51 -4.86
CA ILE A 283 -8.24 7.50 -5.48
C ILE A 283 -7.24 8.30 -4.63
N ILE A 284 -7.58 9.55 -4.26
CA ILE A 284 -6.72 10.41 -3.45
C ILE A 284 -6.45 9.77 -2.09
N HIS A 285 -7.48 9.25 -1.43
CA HIS A 285 -7.37 8.62 -0.11
C HIS A 285 -6.47 7.39 -0.12
N LEU A 286 -6.56 6.53 -1.16
CA LEU A 286 -5.68 5.38 -1.28
C LEU A 286 -4.24 5.78 -1.63
N PHE A 287 -4.05 6.72 -2.56
CA PHE A 287 -2.71 7.23 -2.87
C PHE A 287 -2.00 7.78 -1.62
N LEU A 288 -2.72 8.52 -0.78
CA LEU A 288 -2.19 9.01 0.49
C LEU A 288 -1.91 7.88 1.48
N ALA A 289 -2.74 6.83 1.52
CA ALA A 289 -2.49 5.65 2.34
C ALA A 289 -1.20 4.92 1.93
N ASP A 290 -0.95 4.75 0.63
CA ASP A 290 0.30 4.20 0.10
C ASP A 290 1.50 5.09 0.47
N ALA A 291 1.35 6.42 0.39
CA ALA A 291 2.39 7.36 0.77
C ALA A 291 2.68 7.32 2.29
N VAL A 292 1.66 7.19 3.14
CA VAL A 292 1.81 6.96 4.59
C VAL A 292 2.56 5.66 4.85
N TRP A 293 2.17 4.57 4.19
CA TRP A 293 2.83 3.27 4.34
C TRP A 293 4.31 3.33 3.93
N ILE A 294 4.61 3.86 2.74
CA ILE A 294 5.98 3.99 2.24
C ILE A 294 6.83 4.87 3.18
N SER A 295 6.30 6.01 3.63
CA SER A 295 7.04 6.90 4.55
C SER A 295 7.30 6.24 5.89
N PHE A 296 6.37 5.43 6.41
CA PHE A 296 6.57 4.63 7.61
C PHE A 296 7.65 3.54 7.41
N VAL A 297 7.62 2.82 6.30
CA VAL A 297 8.66 1.82 5.95
C VAL A 297 10.04 2.47 5.89
N LEU A 298 10.17 3.66 5.28
CA LEU A 298 11.43 4.39 5.17
C LEU A 298 11.88 5.00 6.49
N LEU A 299 10.95 5.42 7.37
CA LEU A 299 11.25 5.79 8.74
C LEU A 299 11.82 4.60 9.53
N ALA A 300 11.12 3.46 9.47
CA ALA A 300 11.56 2.23 10.13
C ALA A 300 12.95 1.79 9.62
N ALA A 301 13.17 1.84 8.30
CA ALA A 301 14.46 1.54 7.69
C ALA A 301 15.57 2.47 8.20
N SER A 302 15.28 3.78 8.29
CA SER A 302 16.25 4.77 8.77
C SER A 302 16.62 4.57 10.23
N VAL A 303 15.65 4.17 11.06
CA VAL A 303 15.85 3.88 12.49
C VAL A 303 16.65 2.59 12.70
N LEU A 304 16.29 1.52 11.98
CA LEU A 304 16.93 0.21 12.09
C LEU A 304 18.35 0.16 11.48
N ALA A 305 18.67 1.14 10.63
CA ALA A 305 19.99 1.31 10.04
C ALA A 305 21.05 1.85 11.03
N GLU A 306 20.62 2.34 12.20
CA GLU A 306 21.52 2.94 13.18
C GLU A 306 21.81 2.01 14.37
N ASP A 307 23.08 1.89 14.72
CA ASP A 307 23.53 0.94 15.76
C ASP A 307 23.13 1.36 17.18
N LYS A 308 22.94 2.65 17.46
CA LYS A 308 22.75 3.19 18.83
C LYS A 308 21.89 4.46 18.85
N ILE A 309 20.60 4.37 18.62
CA ILE A 309 19.71 5.50 18.89
C ILE A 309 19.53 5.73 20.41
N PHE A 310 19.64 4.66 21.23
CA PHE A 310 19.33 4.69 22.68
C PHE A 310 20.52 4.45 23.61
N ALA A 311 21.73 4.19 23.09
CA ALA A 311 22.89 3.86 23.94
C ALA A 311 23.54 5.07 24.64
N LYS A 312 23.18 6.32 24.28
CA LYS A 312 23.79 7.53 24.87
C LYS A 312 23.16 7.99 26.19
N ASN A 313 22.04 7.44 26.63
CA ASN A 313 21.33 7.91 27.82
C ASN A 313 21.57 7.09 29.11
N ASN A 314 22.50 6.13 29.11
CA ASN A 314 22.83 5.35 30.32
C ASN A 314 24.13 5.81 31.02
N LEU A 315 24.65 6.98 30.68
CA LEU A 315 25.85 7.56 31.31
C LEU A 315 25.60 9.00 31.85
N GLN A 316 24.43 9.22 32.43
CA GLN A 316 24.21 10.36 33.31
C GLN A 316 23.44 9.92 34.54
#